data_b67a456a5c7507f077caee0b050e2f99
#
_entry.id   b67a456a5c7507f077caee0b050e2f99
#
_cell.length_a   1.000
_cell.length_b   1.000
_cell.length_c   1.000
_cell.angle_alpha   90.00
_cell.angle_beta   90.00
_cell.angle_gamma   90.00
#
_symmetry.space_group_name_H-M   'P 1'
#
loop_
_entity.id
_entity.type
_entity.pdbx_description
1 polymer ?
#
loop_
_entity_poly.entity_id
_entity_poly.type
_entity_poly.pdbx_seq_one_letter_code
_entity_poly.pdbx_strand_id
1 'polypeptide(L)'
;MNKLLQGAVVIAALIGLAASPSQIYADDSFKDLTGVQEKEKIESLHARGLVQGMTGDEFRPQAGLTASQGVTMIVKSLKLNLDGIAFIKKPEAKDVFTRVANDAWYAQPFIVAHYNELDIPASIEPGRTLTREEFIHYLVQGIERTGAYPLPKIYIQIKDEASITGAYQGTIERALVYKVAALDPEGNIHPKTTITRAEAAAMIYEAVAFVESHQQVKSQP
;
A
#
# COMPACT_ATOMS: atom_id res chain seq x y z
N MET A 1 81.25 -41.41 0.23
CA MET A 1 80.29 -42.15 1.05
C MET A 1 79.52 -41.14 1.85
N ASN A 2 78.48 -40.54 1.32
CA ASN A 2 77.64 -39.53 2.00
C ASN A 2 76.19 -39.98 1.93
N LYS A 3 75.61 -40.23 3.10
CA LYS A 3 74.23 -40.53 3.30
C LYS A 3 73.43 -39.22 3.36
N LEU A 4 72.52 -39.00 2.42
CA LEU A 4 71.56 -37.94 2.43
C LEU A 4 70.39 -38.28 3.39
N LEU A 5 70.18 -37.47 4.40
CA LEU A 5 68.94 -37.47 5.21
C LEU A 5 67.87 -36.66 4.49
N GLN A 6 66.79 -37.34 4.14
CA GLN A 6 65.59 -36.69 3.66
C GLN A 6 64.73 -36.28 4.86
N GLY A 7 64.60 -34.96 5.10
CA GLY A 7 63.66 -34.42 6.05
C GLY A 7 62.28 -34.24 5.41
N ALA A 8 61.29 -34.94 5.94
CA ALA A 8 59.89 -34.75 5.55
C ALA A 8 59.30 -33.54 6.26
N VAL A 9 58.93 -32.51 5.53
CA VAL A 9 58.19 -31.36 6.05
C VAL A 9 56.70 -31.72 6.00
N VAL A 10 56.10 -31.88 7.19
CA VAL A 10 54.64 -32.03 7.34
C VAL A 10 54.04 -30.65 7.39
N ILE A 11 53.34 -30.22 6.35
CA ILE A 11 52.54 -28.99 6.33
C ILE A 11 51.19 -29.35 6.92
N ALA A 12 50.93 -28.93 8.18
CA ALA A 12 49.59 -29.00 8.76
C ALA A 12 48.75 -27.85 8.20
N ALA A 13 47.81 -28.16 7.30
CA ALA A 13 46.83 -27.22 6.84
C ALA A 13 45.76 -26.97 7.92
N LEU A 14 45.83 -25.83 8.60
CA LEU A 14 44.77 -25.33 9.48
C LEU A 14 43.61 -24.85 8.59
N ILE A 15 42.57 -25.68 8.47
CA ILE A 15 41.30 -25.28 7.89
C ILE A 15 40.59 -24.42 8.95
N GLY A 16 40.74 -23.10 8.81
CA GLY A 16 39.98 -22.12 9.58
C GLY A 16 38.52 -22.17 9.13
N LEU A 17 37.64 -22.73 9.97
CA LEU A 17 36.19 -22.63 9.81
C LEU A 17 35.82 -21.15 10.04
N ALA A 18 35.72 -20.39 8.98
CA ALA A 18 35.15 -19.03 9.04
C ALA A 18 33.63 -19.18 9.31
N ALA A 19 33.26 -19.04 10.59
CA ALA A 19 31.88 -18.85 10.98
C ALA A 19 31.43 -17.53 10.36
N SER A 20 30.63 -17.60 9.27
CA SER A 20 29.93 -16.43 8.74
C SER A 20 29.04 -15.89 9.86
N PRO A 21 29.11 -14.58 10.18
CA PRO A 21 28.17 -14.01 11.13
C PRO A 21 26.76 -14.20 10.55
N SER A 22 25.94 -15.01 11.22
CA SER A 22 24.51 -15.05 10.97
C SER A 22 24.00 -13.63 11.19
N GLN A 23 23.66 -12.93 10.13
CA GLN A 23 22.92 -11.68 10.25
C GLN A 23 21.60 -12.03 10.90
N ILE A 24 21.46 -11.72 12.17
CA ILE A 24 20.17 -11.70 12.86
C ILE A 24 19.45 -10.51 12.23
N TYR A 25 18.67 -10.77 11.19
CA TYR A 25 17.64 -9.84 10.78
C TYR A 25 16.71 -9.73 11.98
N ALA A 26 16.60 -8.55 12.57
CA ALA A 26 15.54 -8.28 13.52
C ALA A 26 14.25 -8.70 12.82
N ASP A 27 13.47 -9.56 13.47
CA ASP A 27 12.14 -9.94 12.98
C ASP A 27 11.29 -8.66 13.02
N ASP A 28 11.24 -7.98 11.87
CA ASP A 28 10.51 -6.73 11.66
C ASP A 28 9.02 -7.03 11.40
N SER A 29 8.56 -8.23 11.79
CA SER A 29 7.20 -8.68 11.64
C SER A 29 6.31 -8.11 12.76
N PHE A 30 5.08 -7.74 12.40
CA PHE A 30 4.09 -7.30 13.37
C PHE A 30 3.60 -8.47 14.22
N LYS A 31 3.59 -8.31 15.54
CA LYS A 31 3.24 -9.37 16.50
C LYS A 31 1.76 -9.73 16.50
N ASP A 32 0.91 -8.82 16.03
CA ASP A 32 -0.56 -8.94 16.05
C ASP A 32 -1.16 -9.46 14.73
N LEU A 33 -0.34 -10.04 13.85
CA LEU A 33 -0.81 -10.63 12.57
C LEU A 33 -1.07 -12.14 12.65
N THR A 34 -0.93 -12.77 13.82
CA THR A 34 -1.23 -14.19 13.96
C THR A 34 -2.72 -14.45 13.70
N GLY A 35 -3.01 -15.34 12.74
CA GLY A 35 -4.39 -15.67 12.33
C GLY A 35 -5.09 -14.61 11.47
N VAL A 36 -4.39 -13.55 11.07
CA VAL A 36 -4.91 -12.55 10.13
C VAL A 36 -4.73 -13.06 8.71
N GLN A 37 -5.82 -13.11 7.94
CA GLN A 37 -5.84 -13.62 6.56
C GLN A 37 -4.92 -12.82 5.64
N GLU A 38 -4.84 -11.50 5.83
CA GLU A 38 -4.07 -10.55 5.03
C GLU A 38 -2.60 -10.46 5.45
N LYS A 39 -2.13 -11.29 6.39
CA LYS A 39 -0.79 -11.24 6.98
C LYS A 39 0.31 -11.11 5.93
N GLU A 40 0.37 -12.01 4.97
CA GLU A 40 1.43 -12.03 3.95
C GLU A 40 1.45 -10.75 3.10
N LYS A 41 0.27 -10.21 2.76
CA LYS A 41 0.15 -8.96 2.02
C LYS A 41 0.65 -7.77 2.84
N ILE A 42 0.28 -7.72 4.13
CA ILE A 42 0.71 -6.68 5.05
C ILE A 42 2.24 -6.70 5.22
N GLU A 43 2.82 -7.88 5.47
CA GLU A 43 4.27 -8.05 5.62
C GLU A 43 5.02 -7.68 4.35
N SER A 44 4.51 -8.08 3.18
CA SER A 44 5.08 -7.69 1.88
C SER A 44 5.07 -6.17 1.67
N LEU A 45 3.96 -5.49 1.99
CA LEU A 45 3.87 -4.04 1.89
C LEU A 45 4.79 -3.35 2.91
N HIS A 46 4.91 -3.90 4.12
CA HIS A 46 5.80 -3.38 5.16
C HIS A 46 7.27 -3.48 4.74
N ALA A 47 7.72 -4.64 4.28
CA ALA A 47 9.07 -4.85 3.76
C ALA A 47 9.43 -3.90 2.60
N ARG A 48 8.43 -3.47 1.82
CA ARG A 48 8.58 -2.46 0.75
C ARG A 48 8.48 -1.02 1.27
N GLY A 49 8.26 -0.81 2.57
CA GLY A 49 8.07 0.49 3.19
C GLY A 49 6.77 1.20 2.81
N LEU A 50 5.80 0.50 2.24
CA LEU A 50 4.53 1.07 1.75
C LEU A 50 3.50 1.25 2.85
N VAL A 51 3.52 0.39 3.87
CA VAL A 51 2.70 0.51 5.08
C VAL A 51 3.56 0.50 6.34
N GLN A 52 3.02 1.05 7.42
CA GLN A 52 3.68 1.11 8.72
C GLN A 52 2.73 0.64 9.82
N GLY A 53 3.30 0.13 10.93
CA GLY A 53 2.56 -0.17 12.14
C GLY A 53 1.96 1.09 12.77
N MET A 54 1.02 0.89 13.68
CA MET A 54 0.50 1.94 14.56
C MET A 54 1.48 2.24 15.69
N THR A 55 2.16 1.21 16.16
CA THR A 55 3.32 1.23 17.06
C THR A 55 4.45 0.45 16.41
N GLY A 56 5.64 0.41 16.99
CA GLY A 56 6.80 -0.23 16.37
C GLY A 56 6.58 -1.68 15.96
N ASP A 57 5.76 -2.44 16.70
CA ASP A 57 5.55 -3.87 16.53
C ASP A 57 4.08 -4.31 16.37
N GLU A 58 3.14 -3.36 16.29
CA GLU A 58 1.72 -3.64 16.08
C GLU A 58 1.19 -2.96 14.81
N PHE A 59 0.54 -3.72 13.95
CA PHE A 59 -0.16 -3.22 12.77
C PHE A 59 -1.58 -2.77 13.08
N ARG A 60 -2.25 -3.41 14.06
CA ARG A 60 -3.66 -3.27 14.42
C ARG A 60 -4.61 -3.58 13.26
N PRO A 61 -4.60 -4.82 12.77
CA PRO A 61 -5.30 -5.20 11.54
C PRO A 61 -6.80 -4.93 11.57
N GLN A 62 -7.46 -5.11 12.72
CA GLN A 62 -8.90 -4.92 12.88
C GLN A 62 -9.31 -3.49 13.23
N ALA A 63 -8.37 -2.58 13.44
CA ALA A 63 -8.71 -1.19 13.70
C ALA A 63 -9.30 -0.52 12.45
N GLY A 64 -10.31 0.34 12.64
CA GLY A 64 -10.84 1.18 11.57
C GLY A 64 -9.75 2.10 11.01
N LEU A 65 -9.68 2.23 9.69
CA LEU A 65 -8.72 3.07 9.01
C LEU A 65 -9.19 4.53 9.03
N THR A 66 -8.36 5.44 9.55
CA THR A 66 -8.69 6.88 9.49
C THR A 66 -8.43 7.48 8.12
N ALA A 67 -9.08 8.61 7.81
CA ALA A 67 -8.88 9.31 6.55
C ALA A 67 -7.41 9.70 6.33
N SER A 68 -6.72 10.20 7.37
CA SER A 68 -5.30 10.52 7.30
C SER A 68 -4.43 9.30 6.97
N GLN A 69 -4.72 8.15 7.56
CA GLN A 69 -4.01 6.92 7.28
C GLN A 69 -4.30 6.41 5.86
N GLY A 70 -5.58 6.36 5.46
CA GLY A 70 -6.00 5.87 4.15
C GLY A 70 -5.42 6.68 3.00
N VAL A 71 -5.55 8.01 3.05
CA VAL A 71 -4.96 8.90 2.03
C VAL A 71 -3.46 8.75 1.96
N THR A 72 -2.78 8.67 3.11
CA THR A 72 -1.33 8.47 3.14
C THR A 72 -0.92 7.13 2.54
N MET A 73 -1.65 6.05 2.84
CA MET A 73 -1.38 4.72 2.26
C MET A 73 -1.53 4.75 0.74
N ILE A 74 -2.60 5.33 0.20
CA ILE A 74 -2.84 5.44 -1.23
C ILE A 74 -1.72 6.22 -1.92
N VAL A 75 -1.46 7.45 -1.47
CA VAL A 75 -0.45 8.33 -2.06
C VAL A 75 0.93 7.68 -2.07
N LYS A 76 1.33 7.09 -0.95
CA LYS A 76 2.64 6.46 -0.78
C LYS A 76 2.79 5.20 -1.63
N SER A 77 1.78 4.33 -1.60
CA SER A 77 1.85 3.03 -2.27
C SER A 77 1.79 3.15 -3.79
N LEU A 78 1.01 4.09 -4.30
CA LEU A 78 0.91 4.37 -5.74
C LEU A 78 1.97 5.37 -6.23
N LYS A 79 2.85 5.86 -5.33
CA LYS A 79 3.92 6.82 -5.63
C LYS A 79 3.40 8.11 -6.28
N LEU A 80 2.19 8.52 -5.90
CA LEU A 80 1.64 9.78 -6.39
C LEU A 80 2.52 10.94 -5.92
N ASN A 81 2.76 11.89 -6.79
CA ASN A 81 3.66 13.01 -6.53
C ASN A 81 3.14 14.30 -7.21
N LEU A 82 3.88 15.37 -7.07
CA LEU A 82 3.58 16.66 -7.66
C LEU A 82 4.53 17.01 -8.84
N ASP A 83 5.26 16.02 -9.35
CA ASP A 83 6.20 16.21 -10.43
C ASP A 83 5.47 16.70 -11.69
N GLY A 84 6.07 17.69 -12.35
CA GLY A 84 5.46 18.30 -13.55
C GLY A 84 4.38 19.35 -13.27
N ILE A 85 4.00 19.60 -12.02
CA ILE A 85 3.06 20.66 -11.64
C ILE A 85 3.84 21.91 -11.23
N ALA A 86 3.67 23.00 -12.00
CA ALA A 86 4.29 24.27 -11.66
C ALA A 86 3.44 25.02 -10.62
N PHE A 87 4.05 25.42 -9.51
CA PHE A 87 3.40 26.20 -8.46
C PHE A 87 3.99 27.62 -8.41
N ILE A 88 3.13 28.63 -8.34
CA ILE A 88 3.55 30.04 -8.11
C ILE A 88 4.01 30.21 -6.65
N LYS A 89 3.36 29.50 -5.73
CA LYS A 89 3.67 29.44 -4.31
C LYS A 89 3.64 28.00 -3.85
N LYS A 90 4.44 27.61 -2.85
CA LYS A 90 4.37 26.28 -2.25
C LYS A 90 2.95 26.01 -1.77
N PRO A 91 2.30 24.91 -2.21
CA PRO A 91 0.95 24.58 -1.78
C PRO A 91 0.93 24.20 -0.28
N GLU A 92 -0.11 24.65 0.40
CA GLU A 92 -0.36 24.35 1.80
C GLU A 92 -1.68 23.61 1.96
N ALA A 93 -1.76 22.67 2.92
CA ALA A 93 -2.96 21.86 3.12
C ALA A 93 -4.20 22.72 3.43
N LYS A 94 -4.03 23.79 4.22
CA LYS A 94 -5.11 24.73 4.56
C LYS A 94 -5.64 25.54 3.38
N ASP A 95 -4.93 25.61 2.25
CA ASP A 95 -5.42 26.28 1.04
C ASP A 95 -6.59 25.48 0.40
N VAL A 96 -6.69 24.18 0.73
CA VAL A 96 -7.68 23.25 0.18
C VAL A 96 -8.59 22.68 1.26
N PHE A 97 -8.02 22.24 2.38
CA PHE A 97 -8.73 21.48 3.40
C PHE A 97 -8.93 22.32 4.68
N THR A 98 -10.16 22.42 5.14
CA THR A 98 -10.50 23.26 6.31
C THR A 98 -10.05 22.66 7.64
N ARG A 99 -9.76 21.35 7.68
CA ARG A 99 -9.43 20.61 8.90
C ARG A 99 -8.07 19.91 8.87
N VAL A 100 -7.24 20.19 7.86
CA VAL A 100 -5.89 19.65 7.73
C VAL A 100 -4.88 20.73 8.07
N ALA A 101 -4.22 20.60 9.23
CA ALA A 101 -3.16 21.53 9.63
C ALA A 101 -1.91 21.33 8.75
N ASN A 102 -1.21 22.43 8.41
CA ASN A 102 -0.05 22.37 7.51
C ASN A 102 1.15 21.61 8.09
N ASP A 103 1.27 21.55 9.39
CA ASP A 103 2.32 20.87 10.16
C ASP A 103 1.97 19.42 10.52
N ALA A 104 0.76 18.95 10.15
CA ALA A 104 0.37 17.58 10.38
C ALA A 104 1.21 16.61 9.51
N TRP A 105 1.54 15.42 10.06
CA TRP A 105 2.31 14.40 9.35
C TRP A 105 1.67 13.93 8.04
N TYR A 106 0.35 14.09 7.93
CA TYR A 106 -0.45 13.74 6.74
C TYR A 106 -0.72 14.93 5.81
N ALA A 107 -0.26 16.14 6.13
CA ALA A 107 -0.53 17.32 5.31
C ALA A 107 -0.04 17.17 3.87
N GLN A 108 1.20 16.71 3.69
CA GLN A 108 1.77 16.50 2.36
C GLN A 108 1.01 15.44 1.55
N PRO A 109 0.66 14.25 2.08
CA PRO A 109 -0.22 13.31 1.39
C PRO A 109 -1.55 13.91 0.93
N PHE A 110 -2.21 14.74 1.74
CA PHE A 110 -3.46 15.39 1.35
C PHE A 110 -3.27 16.39 0.19
N ILE A 111 -2.20 17.18 0.22
CA ILE A 111 -1.83 18.07 -0.88
C ILE A 111 -1.61 17.25 -2.15
N VAL A 112 -0.81 16.18 -2.08
CA VAL A 112 -0.55 15.30 -3.23
C VAL A 112 -1.85 14.70 -3.76
N ALA A 113 -2.71 14.17 -2.89
CA ALA A 113 -3.98 13.59 -3.29
C ALA A 113 -4.86 14.61 -4.03
N HIS A 114 -4.98 15.85 -3.50
CA HIS A 114 -5.76 16.91 -4.14
C HIS A 114 -5.25 17.24 -5.55
N TYR A 115 -3.96 17.47 -5.71
CA TYR A 115 -3.39 17.82 -7.02
C TYR A 115 -3.30 16.63 -8.00
N ASN A 116 -3.48 15.41 -7.50
CA ASN A 116 -3.75 14.21 -8.30
C ASN A 116 -5.27 13.96 -8.47
N GLU A 117 -6.11 14.94 -8.16
CA GLU A 117 -7.56 14.93 -8.40
C GLU A 117 -8.29 13.76 -7.72
N LEU A 118 -7.82 13.34 -6.53
CA LEU A 118 -8.60 12.47 -5.66
C LEU A 118 -9.72 13.32 -5.04
N ASP A 119 -10.96 12.87 -5.19
CA ASP A 119 -12.18 13.58 -4.78
C ASP A 119 -12.40 13.54 -3.26
N ILE A 120 -11.41 14.04 -2.52
CA ILE A 120 -11.44 14.12 -1.06
C ILE A 120 -12.15 15.42 -0.66
N PRO A 121 -13.24 15.36 0.13
CA PRO A 121 -13.96 16.57 0.54
C PRO A 121 -13.06 17.56 1.29
N ALA A 122 -13.14 18.84 0.92
CA ALA A 122 -12.38 19.91 1.59
C ALA A 122 -12.65 19.98 3.12
N SER A 123 -13.83 19.54 3.55
CA SER A 123 -14.25 19.50 4.97
C SER A 123 -13.89 18.19 5.68
N ILE A 124 -13.16 17.28 5.04
CA ILE A 124 -12.85 15.97 5.63
C ILE A 124 -12.17 16.13 7.00
N GLU A 125 -12.60 15.31 7.95
CA GLU A 125 -11.93 15.20 9.25
C GLU A 125 -10.84 14.11 9.18
N PRO A 126 -9.55 14.44 9.31
CA PRO A 126 -8.46 13.47 9.14
C PRO A 126 -8.51 12.30 10.12
N GLY A 127 -9.08 12.52 11.31
CA GLY A 127 -9.21 11.49 12.35
C GLY A 127 -10.43 10.57 12.21
N ARG A 128 -11.42 10.89 11.35
CA ARG A 128 -12.58 10.01 11.15
C ARG A 128 -12.19 8.75 10.42
N THR A 129 -12.87 7.65 10.69
CA THR A 129 -12.72 6.42 9.93
C THR A 129 -13.39 6.53 8.55
N LEU A 130 -12.77 5.90 7.56
CA LEU A 130 -13.34 5.80 6.21
C LEU A 130 -14.34 4.64 6.13
N THR A 131 -15.36 4.80 5.31
CA THR A 131 -16.16 3.68 4.84
C THR A 131 -15.40 2.91 3.75
N ARG A 132 -15.81 1.68 3.51
CA ARG A 132 -15.21 0.83 2.47
C ARG A 132 -15.36 1.45 1.08
N GLU A 133 -16.53 2.03 0.75
CA GLU A 133 -16.76 2.70 -0.52
C GLU A 133 -15.88 3.95 -0.73
N GLU A 134 -15.67 4.74 0.33
CA GLU A 134 -14.80 5.92 0.27
C GLU A 134 -13.35 5.54 -0.01
N PHE A 135 -12.86 4.52 0.72
CA PHE A 135 -11.49 4.05 0.50
C PHE A 135 -11.30 3.48 -0.92
N ILE A 136 -12.24 2.66 -1.40
CA ILE A 136 -12.21 2.11 -2.77
C ILE A 136 -12.24 3.26 -3.79
N HIS A 137 -13.10 4.25 -3.59
CA HIS A 137 -13.21 5.40 -4.48
C HIS A 137 -11.88 6.14 -4.62
N TYR A 138 -11.24 6.52 -3.51
CA TYR A 138 -9.95 7.20 -3.54
C TYR A 138 -8.83 6.32 -4.11
N LEU A 139 -8.84 5.04 -3.79
CA LEU A 139 -7.84 4.10 -4.30
C LEU A 139 -7.90 3.96 -5.83
N VAL A 140 -9.09 3.81 -6.39
CA VAL A 140 -9.28 3.70 -7.85
C VAL A 140 -8.89 4.99 -8.56
N GLN A 141 -9.29 6.14 -8.03
CA GLN A 141 -8.84 7.42 -8.56
C GLN A 141 -7.31 7.52 -8.56
N GLY A 142 -6.66 7.11 -7.45
CA GLY A 142 -5.21 7.07 -7.37
C GLY A 142 -4.57 6.13 -8.40
N ILE A 143 -5.13 4.95 -8.63
CA ILE A 143 -4.68 4.03 -9.69
C ILE A 143 -4.74 4.73 -11.06
N GLU A 144 -5.85 5.37 -11.38
CA GLU A 144 -6.07 6.05 -12.65
C GLU A 144 -5.12 7.23 -12.89
N ARG A 145 -4.49 7.78 -11.85
CA ARG A 145 -3.39 8.76 -11.98
C ARG A 145 -2.05 8.15 -12.38
N THR A 146 -1.86 6.85 -12.15
CA THR A 146 -0.60 6.17 -12.53
C THR A 146 -0.56 5.76 -14.00
N GLY A 147 -1.71 5.77 -14.71
CA GLY A 147 -1.78 5.43 -16.14
C GLY A 147 -3.20 5.23 -16.66
N ALA A 148 -3.31 5.04 -17.97
CA ALA A 148 -4.56 4.67 -18.63
C ALA A 148 -4.68 3.13 -18.64
N TYR A 149 -5.76 2.61 -18.10
CA TYR A 149 -6.01 1.18 -18.01
C TYR A 149 -7.24 0.79 -18.83
N PRO A 150 -7.20 -0.33 -19.57
CA PRO A 150 -8.34 -0.77 -20.35
C PRO A 150 -9.49 -1.20 -19.43
N LEU A 151 -10.70 -0.79 -19.79
CA LEU A 151 -11.92 -1.20 -19.11
C LEU A 151 -12.72 -2.12 -20.04
N PRO A 152 -12.62 -3.43 -19.85
CA PRO A 152 -13.47 -4.36 -20.58
C PRO A 152 -14.94 -4.14 -20.16
N LYS A 153 -15.85 -4.26 -21.13
CA LYS A 153 -17.30 -4.20 -20.87
C LYS A 153 -17.73 -5.50 -20.18
N ILE A 154 -17.56 -5.57 -18.87
CA ILE A 154 -17.98 -6.70 -18.05
C ILE A 154 -19.06 -6.18 -17.09
N TYR A 155 -20.17 -6.87 -17.02
CA TYR A 155 -21.17 -6.64 -15.98
C TYR A 155 -20.86 -7.53 -14.77
N ILE A 156 -20.72 -6.92 -13.60
CA ILE A 156 -20.54 -7.61 -12.32
C ILE A 156 -21.77 -7.28 -11.49
N GLN A 157 -22.54 -8.29 -11.12
CA GLN A 157 -23.71 -8.11 -10.28
C GLN A 157 -23.27 -7.90 -8.82
N ILE A 158 -23.66 -6.76 -8.26
CA ILE A 158 -23.43 -6.41 -6.84
C ILE A 158 -24.78 -6.46 -6.14
N LYS A 159 -24.95 -7.34 -5.15
CA LYS A 159 -26.27 -7.53 -4.49
C LYS A 159 -26.72 -6.33 -3.67
N ASP A 160 -25.78 -5.65 -3.03
CA ASP A 160 -26.03 -4.48 -2.19
C ASP A 160 -25.75 -3.15 -2.93
N GLU A 161 -25.81 -3.17 -4.27
CA GLU A 161 -25.56 -2.02 -5.15
C GLU A 161 -26.38 -0.78 -4.75
N ALA A 162 -27.64 -0.97 -4.37
CA ALA A 162 -28.52 0.12 -3.94
C ALA A 162 -28.01 0.87 -2.69
N SER A 163 -27.09 0.29 -1.93
CA SER A 163 -26.46 0.91 -0.78
C SER A 163 -25.23 1.75 -1.14
N ILE A 164 -24.73 1.65 -2.37
CA ILE A 164 -23.57 2.42 -2.83
C ILE A 164 -23.96 3.88 -3.03
N THR A 165 -23.11 4.80 -2.61
CA THR A 165 -23.27 6.22 -2.96
C THR A 165 -23.14 6.39 -4.47
N GLY A 166 -24.11 7.01 -5.15
CA GLY A 166 -24.17 7.10 -6.61
C GLY A 166 -22.88 7.66 -7.24
N ALA A 167 -22.22 8.62 -6.59
CA ALA A 167 -20.94 9.16 -7.04
C ALA A 167 -19.78 8.12 -7.03
N TYR A 168 -19.89 7.05 -6.25
CA TYR A 168 -18.85 6.03 -6.08
C TYR A 168 -19.10 4.76 -6.89
N GLN A 169 -20.28 4.59 -7.46
CA GLN A 169 -20.67 3.39 -8.19
C GLN A 169 -19.65 3.01 -9.27
N GLY A 170 -19.31 3.96 -10.15
CA GLY A 170 -18.37 3.69 -11.23
C GLY A 170 -16.96 3.31 -10.77
N THR A 171 -16.49 3.85 -9.64
CA THR A 171 -15.18 3.47 -9.07
C THR A 171 -15.23 2.10 -8.41
N ILE A 172 -16.33 1.73 -7.77
CA ILE A 172 -16.52 0.39 -7.20
C ILE A 172 -16.54 -0.67 -8.30
N GLU A 173 -17.27 -0.43 -9.39
CA GLU A 173 -17.27 -1.32 -10.56
C GLU A 173 -15.86 -1.50 -11.13
N ARG A 174 -15.09 -0.40 -11.28
CA ARG A 174 -13.71 -0.46 -11.76
C ARG A 174 -12.79 -1.18 -10.77
N ALA A 175 -12.98 -1.01 -9.47
CA ALA A 175 -12.21 -1.74 -8.47
C ALA A 175 -12.37 -3.26 -8.60
N LEU A 176 -13.59 -3.72 -8.89
CA LEU A 176 -13.88 -5.14 -9.12
C LEU A 176 -13.26 -5.62 -10.44
N VAL A 177 -13.31 -4.82 -11.51
CA VAL A 177 -12.68 -5.11 -12.80
C VAL A 177 -11.16 -5.19 -12.67
N TYR A 178 -10.54 -4.27 -11.93
CA TYR A 178 -9.10 -4.28 -11.65
C TYR A 178 -8.70 -5.35 -10.64
N LYS A 179 -9.67 -6.02 -10.01
CA LYS A 179 -9.48 -7.01 -8.95
C LYS A 179 -8.77 -6.44 -7.71
N VAL A 180 -8.89 -5.15 -7.48
CA VAL A 180 -8.36 -4.48 -6.27
C VAL A 180 -9.33 -4.52 -5.11
N ALA A 181 -10.60 -4.81 -5.39
CA ALA A 181 -11.61 -5.17 -4.41
C ALA A 181 -12.33 -6.45 -4.87
N ALA A 182 -12.96 -7.15 -3.94
CA ALA A 182 -13.75 -8.35 -4.21
C ALA A 182 -15.08 -8.29 -3.45
N LEU A 183 -16.09 -8.96 -4.01
CA LEU A 183 -17.34 -9.23 -3.33
C LEU A 183 -17.15 -10.37 -2.32
N ASP A 184 -17.97 -10.39 -1.28
CA ASP A 184 -18.05 -11.55 -0.39
C ASP A 184 -18.70 -12.76 -1.10
N PRO A 185 -18.74 -13.96 -0.46
CA PRO A 185 -19.36 -15.15 -1.06
C PRO A 185 -20.85 -14.95 -1.38
N GLU A 186 -21.53 -14.06 -0.69
CA GLU A 186 -22.92 -13.68 -0.91
C GLU A 186 -23.12 -12.70 -2.06
N GLY A 187 -22.05 -12.06 -2.56
CA GLY A 187 -22.06 -11.11 -3.66
C GLY A 187 -22.24 -9.64 -3.23
N ASN A 188 -21.90 -9.30 -1.98
CA ASN A 188 -21.98 -7.93 -1.46
C ASN A 188 -20.59 -7.27 -1.42
N ILE A 189 -20.57 -5.95 -1.52
CA ILE A 189 -19.36 -5.13 -1.34
C ILE A 189 -19.30 -4.47 0.03
N HIS A 190 -20.43 -4.38 0.74
CA HIS A 190 -20.56 -3.73 2.06
C HIS A 190 -20.11 -2.25 2.07
N PRO A 191 -20.64 -1.38 1.23
CA PRO A 191 -20.08 -0.06 0.96
C PRO A 191 -20.03 0.84 2.19
N LYS A 192 -20.99 0.75 3.10
CA LYS A 192 -21.13 1.63 4.27
C LYS A 192 -20.39 1.14 5.52
N THR A 193 -19.81 -0.05 5.49
CA THR A 193 -19.03 -0.54 6.64
C THR A 193 -17.72 0.26 6.79
N THR A 194 -17.28 0.45 8.01
CA THR A 194 -15.93 0.98 8.26
C THR A 194 -14.90 0.00 7.73
N ILE A 195 -13.99 0.47 6.87
CA ILE A 195 -12.89 -0.37 6.39
C ILE A 195 -11.85 -0.56 7.48
N THR A 196 -11.38 -1.80 7.65
CA THR A 196 -10.27 -2.10 8.55
C THR A 196 -8.91 -1.82 7.91
N ARG A 197 -7.88 -1.70 8.73
CA ARG A 197 -6.50 -1.52 8.25
C ARG A 197 -6.01 -2.73 7.45
N ALA A 198 -6.40 -3.95 7.84
CA ALA A 198 -6.05 -5.16 7.10
C ALA A 198 -6.71 -5.21 5.72
N GLU A 199 -8.00 -4.92 5.64
CA GLU A 199 -8.71 -4.86 4.35
C GLU A 199 -8.13 -3.80 3.41
N ALA A 200 -7.84 -2.61 3.94
CA ALA A 200 -7.20 -1.55 3.17
C ALA A 200 -5.80 -1.95 2.67
N ALA A 201 -5.00 -2.59 3.52
CA ALA A 201 -3.68 -3.09 3.11
C ALA A 201 -3.80 -4.16 2.02
N ALA A 202 -4.77 -5.08 2.12
CA ALA A 202 -5.02 -6.06 1.06
C ALA A 202 -5.37 -5.39 -0.27
N MET A 203 -6.25 -4.39 -0.26
CA MET A 203 -6.62 -3.65 -1.47
C MET A 203 -5.42 -2.86 -2.05
N ILE A 204 -4.59 -2.25 -1.20
CA ILE A 204 -3.35 -1.58 -1.61
C ILE A 204 -2.38 -2.58 -2.26
N TYR A 205 -2.23 -3.78 -1.70
CA TYR A 205 -1.37 -4.82 -2.27
C TYR A 205 -1.79 -5.17 -3.70
N GLU A 206 -3.09 -5.43 -3.91
CA GLU A 206 -3.63 -5.71 -5.25
C GLU A 206 -3.49 -4.51 -6.19
N ALA A 207 -3.71 -3.29 -5.70
CA ALA A 207 -3.55 -2.08 -6.50
C ALA A 207 -2.11 -1.87 -6.98
N VAL A 208 -1.13 -2.08 -6.10
CA VAL A 208 0.28 -2.00 -6.45
C VAL A 208 0.65 -3.08 -7.47
N ALA A 209 0.23 -4.33 -7.27
CA ALA A 209 0.46 -5.43 -8.20
C ALA A 209 -0.18 -5.15 -9.57
N PHE A 210 -1.40 -4.62 -9.58
CA PHE A 210 -2.10 -4.21 -10.80
C PHE A 210 -1.32 -3.15 -11.58
N VAL A 211 -0.91 -2.08 -10.92
CA VAL A 211 -0.14 -0.98 -11.54
C VAL A 211 1.20 -1.48 -12.08
N GLU A 212 1.95 -2.23 -11.29
CA GLU A 212 3.27 -2.75 -11.68
C GLU A 212 3.17 -3.69 -12.88
N SER A 213 2.18 -4.58 -12.93
CA SER A 213 1.98 -5.49 -14.06
C SER A 213 1.70 -4.77 -15.38
N HIS A 214 0.95 -3.66 -15.33
CA HIS A 214 0.61 -2.88 -16.53
C HIS A 214 1.74 -1.94 -16.98
N GLN A 215 2.63 -1.52 -16.07
CA GLN A 215 3.81 -0.75 -16.44
C GLN A 215 4.87 -1.60 -17.13
N GLN A 216 5.03 -2.87 -16.73
CA GLN A 216 5.96 -3.81 -17.38
C GLN A 216 5.59 -4.10 -18.83
N VAL A 217 4.30 -4.21 -19.14
CA VAL A 217 3.83 -4.45 -20.52
C VAL A 217 4.16 -3.27 -21.45
N LYS A 218 4.15 -2.02 -20.94
CA LYS A 218 4.51 -0.83 -21.74
C LYS A 218 6.02 -0.69 -21.99
N SER A 219 6.87 -1.37 -21.23
CA SER A 219 8.33 -1.29 -21.32
C SER A 219 8.95 -2.42 -22.14
N GLN A 220 8.15 -3.36 -22.65
CA GLN A 220 8.63 -4.38 -23.61
C GLN A 220 8.52 -3.82 -25.03
N PRO A 221 9.63 -3.81 -25.80
CA PRO A 221 9.70 -3.28 -27.15
C PRO A 221 8.90 -4.11 -28.16
#